data_350bef198277027760a348033e81ee85
#
_entry.id   350bef198277027760a348033e81ee85
#
_cell.length_a   1.000
_cell.length_b   1.000
_cell.length_c   1.000
_cell.angle_alpha   90.00
_cell.angle_beta   90.00
_cell.angle_gamma   90.00
#
_symmetry.space_group_name_H-M   'P 1'
#
loop_
_entity.id
_entity.type
_entity.pdbx_description
1 polymer ?
#
loop_
_entity_poly.entity_id
_entity_poly.type
_entity_poly.pdbx_seq_one_letter_code
_entity_poly.pdbx_strand_id
1 'polypeptide(L)'
;MEKAQIRIVAGRLRGRKLTVVVHPGLRPTPQMVREALFSILGNAVPEQPFVDVFAGSGVVGLEALSRGASSATFIERDHRLADAIEQSARTFGVAENARILRQDVYRWAERWAPGSDPVNVFLSPPFADLEERAADFHSLVALLEEKLPAGSVLVLQVEESFDARSLPDADRWERRQYGRNVLLLWEPI
;
A
#
# COMPACT_ATOMS: atom_id res chain seq x y z
N MET A 1 -8.12 -20.06 14.78
CA MET A 1 -8.03 -18.79 14.01
C MET A 1 -8.39 -19.12 12.57
N GLU A 2 -9.34 -18.40 12.04
CA GLU A 2 -9.79 -18.56 10.66
C GLU A 2 -8.69 -18.11 9.70
N LYS A 3 -8.47 -18.88 8.62
CA LYS A 3 -7.48 -18.57 7.60
C LYS A 3 -8.20 -18.31 6.28
N ALA A 4 -7.88 -17.21 5.63
CA ALA A 4 -8.32 -16.91 4.28
C ALA A 4 -7.17 -17.07 3.29
N GLN A 5 -7.51 -17.40 2.04
CA GLN A 5 -6.54 -17.42 0.95
C GLN A 5 -6.81 -16.25 0.01
N ILE A 6 -5.78 -15.46 -0.23
CA ILE A 6 -5.83 -14.35 -1.16
C ILE A 6 -4.94 -14.67 -2.36
N ARG A 7 -5.48 -14.53 -3.57
CA ARG A 7 -4.76 -14.85 -4.80
C ARG A 7 -4.10 -13.61 -5.39
N ILE A 8 -2.86 -13.76 -5.87
CA ILE A 8 -2.21 -12.79 -6.76
C ILE A 8 -2.88 -12.84 -8.13
N VAL A 9 -3.28 -11.68 -8.65
CA VAL A 9 -4.17 -11.59 -9.83
C VAL A 9 -3.41 -11.61 -11.13
N ALA A 10 -2.26 -10.93 -11.22
CA ALA A 10 -1.52 -10.78 -12.45
C ALA A 10 0.01 -10.81 -12.24
N GLY A 11 0.75 -10.77 -13.33
CA GLY A 11 2.21 -10.78 -13.34
C GLY A 11 2.82 -12.18 -13.16
N ARG A 12 4.11 -12.23 -12.83
CA ARG A 12 4.89 -13.49 -12.75
C ARG A 12 4.45 -14.44 -11.63
N LEU A 13 3.76 -13.89 -10.59
CA LEU A 13 3.24 -14.67 -9.47
C LEU A 13 1.73 -14.96 -9.61
N ARG A 14 1.12 -14.69 -10.75
CA ARG A 14 -0.32 -14.92 -11.00
C ARG A 14 -0.75 -16.31 -10.54
N GLY A 15 -1.84 -16.34 -9.78
CA GLY A 15 -2.42 -17.59 -9.26
C GLY A 15 -1.82 -18.08 -7.94
N ARG A 16 -0.66 -17.57 -7.51
CA ARG A 16 -0.11 -17.84 -6.17
C ARG A 16 -1.09 -17.36 -5.10
N LYS A 17 -1.14 -18.08 -3.99
CA LYS A 17 -2.06 -17.81 -2.89
C LYS A 17 -1.30 -17.51 -1.61
N LEU A 18 -1.62 -16.36 -1.00
CA LEU A 18 -1.21 -16.05 0.37
C LEU A 18 -2.21 -16.66 1.35
N THR A 19 -1.71 -17.24 2.42
CA THR A 19 -2.55 -17.64 3.54
C THR A 19 -2.50 -16.53 4.60
N VAL A 20 -3.64 -15.93 4.89
CA VAL A 20 -3.75 -14.83 5.85
C VAL A 20 -4.60 -15.27 7.03
N VAL A 21 -4.14 -14.98 8.23
CA VAL A 21 -4.94 -15.17 9.45
C VAL A 21 -5.94 -14.03 9.53
N VAL A 22 -7.23 -14.37 9.48
CA VAL A 22 -8.30 -13.37 9.56
C VAL A 22 -8.49 -12.94 11.01
N HIS A 23 -8.44 -11.64 11.25
CA HIS A 23 -8.83 -11.04 12.53
C HIS A 23 -9.58 -9.72 12.26
N PRO A 24 -10.39 -9.23 13.23
CA PRO A 24 -11.30 -8.08 13.00
C PRO A 24 -10.63 -6.81 12.48
N GLY A 25 -9.35 -6.61 12.80
CA GLY A 25 -8.57 -5.44 12.35
C GLY A 25 -7.89 -5.59 10.98
N LEU A 26 -7.91 -6.78 10.38
CA LEU A 26 -7.26 -7.02 9.09
C LEU A 26 -8.30 -7.09 7.97
N ARG A 27 -8.29 -6.10 7.11
CA ARG A 27 -9.11 -6.03 5.89
C ARG A 27 -8.22 -5.97 4.66
N PRO A 28 -7.89 -7.10 4.05
CA PRO A 28 -7.09 -7.10 2.84
C PRO A 28 -7.81 -6.35 1.71
N THR A 29 -7.04 -5.58 0.95
CA THR A 29 -7.56 -4.89 -0.25
C THR A 29 -8.28 -5.89 -1.17
N PRO A 30 -9.57 -5.69 -1.50
CA PRO A 30 -10.33 -6.59 -2.34
C PRO A 30 -9.70 -6.79 -3.72
N GLN A 31 -9.90 -7.94 -4.34
CA GLN A 31 -9.32 -8.26 -5.65
C GLN A 31 -9.64 -7.21 -6.70
N MET A 32 -10.90 -6.82 -6.82
CA MET A 32 -11.34 -5.80 -7.79
C MET A 32 -10.62 -4.46 -7.59
N VAL A 33 -10.38 -4.07 -6.33
CA VAL A 33 -9.67 -2.82 -6.02
C VAL A 33 -8.19 -2.92 -6.39
N ARG A 34 -7.55 -4.09 -6.16
CA ARG A 34 -6.16 -4.33 -6.60
C ARG A 34 -6.04 -4.30 -8.12
N GLU A 35 -6.99 -4.94 -8.83
CA GLU A 35 -7.02 -4.89 -10.31
C GLU A 35 -7.14 -3.45 -10.80
N ALA A 36 -8.03 -2.66 -10.19
CA ALA A 36 -8.20 -1.26 -10.52
C ALA A 36 -6.95 -0.43 -10.21
N LEU A 37 -6.36 -0.59 -9.01
CA LEU A 37 -5.13 0.08 -8.60
C LEU A 37 -4.02 -0.12 -9.64
N PHE A 38 -3.73 -1.38 -9.97
CA PHE A 38 -2.65 -1.67 -10.90
C PHE A 38 -2.99 -1.38 -12.37
N SER A 39 -4.26 -1.31 -12.73
CA SER A 39 -4.69 -0.80 -14.03
C SER A 39 -4.43 0.71 -14.16
N ILE A 40 -4.67 1.46 -13.09
CA ILE A 40 -4.41 2.91 -13.03
C ILE A 40 -2.92 3.19 -13.08
N LEU A 41 -2.14 2.53 -12.21
CA LEU A 41 -0.69 2.72 -12.15
C LEU A 41 0.00 2.28 -13.45
N GLY A 42 -0.51 1.25 -14.12
CA GLY A 42 -0.04 0.82 -15.44
C GLY A 42 1.49 0.74 -15.56
N ASN A 43 2.04 1.55 -16.44
CA ASN A 43 3.48 1.59 -16.73
C ASN A 43 4.32 2.22 -15.61
N ALA A 44 3.72 2.83 -14.60
CA ALA A 44 4.44 3.35 -13.45
C ALA A 44 4.93 2.25 -12.48
N VAL A 45 4.46 0.99 -12.63
CA VAL A 45 4.85 -0.09 -11.73
C VAL A 45 6.13 -0.81 -12.15
N PRO A 46 6.31 -1.23 -13.42
CA PRO A 46 7.50 -1.95 -13.81
C PRO A 46 8.78 -1.13 -13.58
N GLU A 47 9.79 -1.80 -12.99
CA GLU A 47 11.11 -1.23 -12.70
C GLU A 47 11.16 -0.12 -11.65
N GLN A 48 9.99 0.32 -11.13
CA GLN A 48 9.91 1.31 -10.06
C GLN A 48 9.77 0.65 -8.69
N PRO A 49 10.33 1.26 -7.62
CA PRO A 49 10.08 0.81 -6.26
C PRO A 49 8.62 1.04 -5.84
N PHE A 50 8.13 0.15 -5.00
CA PHE A 50 6.78 0.21 -4.44
C PHE A 50 6.84 0.22 -2.92
N VAL A 51 6.06 1.08 -2.26
CA VAL A 51 5.98 1.15 -0.79
C VAL A 51 4.55 0.87 -0.36
N ASP A 52 4.36 -0.23 0.37
CA ASP A 52 3.07 -0.67 0.93
C ASP A 52 2.99 -0.23 2.39
N VAL A 53 2.33 0.92 2.61
CA VAL A 53 2.18 1.54 3.93
C VAL A 53 0.90 1.03 4.57
N PHE A 54 0.95 0.56 5.80
CA PHE A 54 -0.07 -0.25 6.46
C PHE A 54 -0.26 -1.59 5.75
N ALA A 55 0.84 -2.32 5.53
CA ALA A 55 0.90 -3.45 4.60
C ALA A 55 -0.06 -4.61 4.94
N GLY A 56 -0.42 -4.81 6.21
CA GLY A 56 -1.37 -5.82 6.62
C GLY A 56 -1.02 -7.21 6.12
N SER A 57 -1.78 -7.71 5.14
CA SER A 57 -1.49 -9.00 4.50
C SER A 57 -0.28 -8.97 3.55
N GLY A 58 0.17 -7.80 3.13
CA GLY A 58 1.21 -7.60 2.13
C GLY A 58 0.80 -7.94 0.70
N VAL A 59 -0.49 -8.21 0.46
CA VAL A 59 -0.94 -8.64 -0.87
C VAL A 59 -0.69 -7.59 -1.94
N VAL A 60 -0.80 -6.30 -1.61
CA VAL A 60 -0.62 -5.21 -2.58
C VAL A 60 0.83 -5.10 -3.00
N GLY A 61 1.77 -5.04 -2.06
CA GLY A 61 3.20 -5.00 -2.37
C GLY A 61 3.71 -6.27 -3.06
N LEU A 62 3.19 -7.45 -2.70
CA LEU A 62 3.51 -8.70 -3.40
C LEU A 62 2.94 -8.72 -4.83
N GLU A 63 1.78 -8.13 -5.05
CA GLU A 63 1.23 -7.98 -6.39
C GLU A 63 2.02 -6.96 -7.22
N ALA A 64 2.53 -5.88 -6.62
CA ALA A 64 3.45 -4.94 -7.27
C ALA A 64 4.72 -5.67 -7.75
N LEU A 65 5.36 -6.48 -6.90
CA LEU A 65 6.50 -7.32 -7.29
C LEU A 65 6.15 -8.30 -8.41
N SER A 66 4.94 -8.88 -8.36
CA SER A 66 4.45 -9.76 -9.42
C SER A 66 4.36 -9.06 -10.77
N ARG A 67 4.04 -7.79 -10.79
CA ARG A 67 3.86 -6.94 -11.98
C ARG A 67 5.14 -6.22 -12.42
N GLY A 68 6.26 -6.52 -11.78
CA GLY A 68 7.58 -6.05 -12.22
C GLY A 68 8.13 -4.85 -11.44
N ALA A 69 7.54 -4.48 -10.30
CA ALA A 69 8.18 -3.51 -9.40
C ALA A 69 9.61 -3.98 -9.07
N SER A 70 10.58 -3.06 -9.07
CA SER A 70 11.99 -3.37 -8.80
C SER A 70 12.20 -3.85 -7.37
N SER A 71 11.44 -3.29 -6.44
CA SER A 71 11.41 -3.67 -5.03
C SER A 71 10.06 -3.33 -4.41
N ALA A 72 9.73 -3.98 -3.28
CA ALA A 72 8.61 -3.59 -2.44
C ALA A 72 9.05 -3.45 -0.99
N THR A 73 8.76 -2.31 -0.39
CA THR A 73 8.96 -2.07 1.04
C THR A 73 7.60 -2.13 1.73
N PHE A 74 7.49 -3.01 2.71
CA PHE A 74 6.29 -3.21 3.51
C PHE A 74 6.48 -2.60 4.88
N ILE A 75 5.61 -1.70 5.30
CA ILE A 75 5.61 -1.14 6.66
C ILE A 75 4.44 -1.73 7.41
N GLU A 76 4.75 -2.57 8.41
CA GLU A 76 3.76 -3.25 9.23
C GLU A 76 4.24 -3.33 10.68
N ARG A 77 3.42 -2.83 11.62
CA ARG A 77 3.75 -2.83 13.04
C ARG A 77 3.46 -4.16 13.74
N ASP A 78 2.48 -4.92 13.25
CA ASP A 78 2.17 -6.23 13.79
C ASP A 78 3.23 -7.25 13.33
N HIS A 79 4.02 -7.75 14.27
CA HIS A 79 5.11 -8.69 13.99
C HIS A 79 4.61 -9.98 13.32
N ARG A 80 3.41 -10.45 13.64
CA ARG A 80 2.84 -11.69 13.07
C ARG A 80 2.48 -11.50 11.61
N LEU A 81 1.92 -10.33 11.26
CA LEU A 81 1.62 -9.98 9.88
C LEU A 81 2.92 -9.77 9.09
N ALA A 82 3.88 -9.06 9.67
CA ALA A 82 5.20 -8.86 9.05
C ALA A 82 5.92 -10.20 8.78
N ASP A 83 5.88 -11.15 9.73
CA ASP A 83 6.45 -12.49 9.55
C ASP A 83 5.72 -13.28 8.44
N ALA A 84 4.39 -13.13 8.34
CA ALA A 84 3.59 -13.76 7.28
C ALA A 84 3.92 -13.18 5.89
N ILE A 85 4.16 -11.86 5.79
CA ILE A 85 4.64 -11.22 4.55
C ILE A 85 6.00 -11.78 4.17
N GLU A 86 6.94 -11.83 5.10
CA GLU A 86 8.29 -12.35 4.88
C GLU A 86 8.26 -13.81 4.42
N GLN A 87 7.46 -14.66 5.06
CA GLN A 87 7.28 -16.05 4.66
C GLN A 87 6.68 -16.17 3.26
N SER A 88 5.70 -15.31 2.91
CA SER A 88 5.09 -15.28 1.58
C SER A 88 6.10 -14.86 0.52
N ALA A 89 6.92 -13.83 0.79
CA ALA A 89 7.97 -13.38 -0.11
C ALA A 89 9.00 -14.47 -0.39
N ARG A 90 9.41 -15.23 0.64
CA ARG A 90 10.30 -16.40 0.49
C ARG A 90 9.65 -17.50 -0.35
N THR A 91 8.41 -17.87 -0.04
CA THR A 91 7.66 -18.91 -0.75
C THR A 91 7.45 -18.57 -2.23
N PHE A 92 7.30 -17.30 -2.54
CA PHE A 92 7.09 -16.81 -3.91
C PHE A 92 8.41 -16.55 -4.65
N GLY A 93 9.56 -16.67 -3.98
CA GLY A 93 10.87 -16.44 -4.57
C GLY A 93 11.16 -14.96 -4.89
N VAL A 94 10.61 -14.04 -4.07
CA VAL A 94 10.77 -12.58 -4.23
C VAL A 94 11.39 -11.92 -3.01
N ALA A 95 11.94 -12.71 -2.08
CA ALA A 95 12.46 -12.20 -0.82
C ALA A 95 13.60 -11.16 -1.00
N GLU A 96 14.42 -11.30 -2.04
CA GLU A 96 15.50 -10.35 -2.33
C GLU A 96 15.01 -8.96 -2.74
N ASN A 97 13.78 -8.89 -3.28
CA ASN A 97 13.15 -7.63 -3.68
C ASN A 97 12.14 -7.12 -2.65
N ALA A 98 11.94 -7.84 -1.54
CA ALA A 98 10.98 -7.51 -0.50
C ALA A 98 11.67 -7.05 0.79
N ARG A 99 11.43 -5.83 1.21
CA ARG A 99 11.93 -5.28 2.47
C ARG A 99 10.79 -5.11 3.46
N ILE A 100 10.79 -5.87 4.54
CA ILE A 100 9.76 -5.82 5.57
C ILE A 100 10.26 -5.03 6.77
N LEU A 101 9.60 -3.91 7.07
CA LEU A 101 9.91 -3.02 8.18
C LEU A 101 8.84 -3.19 9.28
N ARG A 102 9.26 -3.79 10.41
CA ARG A 102 8.41 -3.98 11.60
C ARG A 102 8.36 -2.69 12.41
N GLN A 103 7.66 -1.68 11.89
CA GLN A 103 7.64 -0.32 12.44
C GLN A 103 6.23 0.28 12.42
N ASP A 104 6.04 1.24 13.29
CA ASP A 104 4.93 2.18 13.20
C ASP A 104 5.12 3.10 11.99
N VAL A 105 4.07 3.27 11.18
CA VAL A 105 4.13 4.01 9.91
C VAL A 105 4.45 5.49 10.10
N TYR A 106 3.99 6.10 11.18
CA TYR A 106 4.22 7.53 11.46
C TYR A 106 5.70 7.79 11.76
N ARG A 107 6.31 6.96 12.62
CA ARG A 107 7.75 7.03 12.92
C ARG A 107 8.62 6.69 11.73
N TRP A 108 8.18 5.75 10.90
CA TRP A 108 8.87 5.41 9.67
C TRP A 108 8.88 6.60 8.71
N ALA A 109 7.74 7.24 8.48
CA ALA A 109 7.61 8.34 7.54
C ALA A 109 8.49 9.55 7.89
N GLU A 110 8.65 9.86 9.19
CA GLU A 110 9.55 10.94 9.66
C GLU A 110 10.98 10.74 9.16
N ARG A 111 11.46 9.49 9.15
CA ARG A 111 12.83 9.12 8.81
C ARG A 111 13.00 8.65 7.36
N TRP A 112 11.88 8.38 6.69
CA TRP A 112 11.93 7.93 5.31
C TRP A 112 12.45 9.04 4.41
N ALA A 113 13.45 8.71 3.61
CA ALA A 113 14.01 9.58 2.59
C ALA A 113 14.04 8.76 1.29
N PRO A 114 13.08 8.96 0.38
CA PRO A 114 13.15 8.38 -0.96
C PRO A 114 14.36 8.97 -1.69
N GLY A 115 14.91 8.23 -2.64
CA GLY A 115 15.90 8.77 -3.56
C GLY A 115 15.29 9.81 -4.50
N SER A 116 16.03 10.14 -5.57
CA SER A 116 15.54 11.02 -6.63
C SER A 116 14.64 10.34 -7.65
N ASP A 117 14.63 8.99 -7.65
CA ASP A 117 13.87 8.22 -8.62
C ASP A 117 12.40 8.10 -8.20
N PRO A 118 11.47 8.06 -9.17
CA PRO A 118 10.06 7.88 -8.90
C PRO A 118 9.76 6.65 -8.05
N VAL A 119 8.78 6.74 -7.17
CA VAL A 119 8.33 5.65 -6.29
C VAL A 119 6.81 5.64 -6.19
N ASN A 120 6.21 4.45 -6.21
CA ASN A 120 4.79 4.30 -5.97
C ASN A 120 4.54 4.02 -4.49
N VAL A 121 3.71 4.81 -3.85
CA VAL A 121 3.35 4.67 -2.43
C VAL A 121 1.87 4.37 -2.31
N PHE A 122 1.53 3.29 -1.62
CA PHE A 122 0.16 2.90 -1.36
C PHE A 122 -0.14 2.90 0.13
N LEU A 123 -1.23 3.55 0.51
CA LEU A 123 -1.74 3.61 1.88
C LEU A 123 -3.12 2.97 1.96
N SER A 124 -3.29 2.05 2.92
CA SER A 124 -4.59 1.50 3.28
C SER A 124 -4.76 1.52 4.81
N PRO A 125 -4.97 2.70 5.40
CA PRO A 125 -5.00 2.87 6.84
C PRO A 125 -6.15 2.12 7.49
N PRO A 126 -5.98 1.61 8.73
CA PRO A 126 -7.10 1.14 9.54
C PRO A 126 -8.11 2.25 9.81
N PHE A 127 -9.38 1.91 10.01
CA PHE A 127 -10.42 2.90 10.37
C PHE A 127 -10.06 3.72 11.60
N ALA A 128 -9.53 3.07 12.63
CA ALA A 128 -9.11 3.75 13.85
C ALA A 128 -8.11 4.89 13.58
N ASP A 129 -7.23 4.72 12.61
CA ASP A 129 -6.25 5.75 12.25
C ASP A 129 -6.92 6.95 11.57
N LEU A 130 -8.00 6.72 10.81
CA LEU A 130 -8.75 7.79 10.14
C LEU A 130 -9.68 8.56 11.11
N GLU A 131 -10.18 7.92 12.15
CA GLU A 131 -11.12 8.49 13.12
C GLU A 131 -10.41 9.01 14.37
N GLU A 132 -9.64 8.15 15.04
CA GLU A 132 -9.02 8.44 16.33
C GLU A 132 -7.68 9.16 16.22
N ARG A 133 -7.00 9.03 15.09
CA ARG A 133 -5.68 9.60 14.79
C ARG A 133 -5.68 10.47 13.54
N ALA A 134 -6.80 11.11 13.22
CA ALA A 134 -6.97 11.89 11.98
C ALA A 134 -5.87 12.96 11.79
N ALA A 135 -5.47 13.66 12.85
CA ALA A 135 -4.41 14.67 12.78
C ALA A 135 -3.04 14.07 12.46
N ASP A 136 -2.70 12.93 13.08
CA ASP A 136 -1.46 12.19 12.77
C ASP A 136 -1.48 11.69 11.32
N PHE A 137 -2.65 11.17 10.88
CA PHE A 137 -2.83 10.68 9.52
C PHE A 137 -2.66 11.80 8.47
N HIS A 138 -3.26 12.97 8.69
CA HIS A 138 -3.07 14.11 7.81
C HIS A 138 -1.61 14.57 7.77
N SER A 139 -0.92 14.56 8.92
CA SER A 139 0.52 14.88 8.98
C SER A 139 1.36 13.84 8.21
N LEU A 140 1.00 12.56 8.29
CA LEU A 140 1.63 11.49 7.50
C LEU A 140 1.48 11.76 6.00
N VAL A 141 0.26 12.07 5.54
CA VAL A 141 -0.01 12.35 4.12
C VAL A 141 0.78 13.57 3.66
N ALA A 142 0.73 14.69 4.39
CA ALA A 142 1.48 15.91 4.07
C ALA A 142 2.99 15.64 3.96
N LEU A 143 3.52 14.85 4.88
CA LEU A 143 4.94 14.50 4.89
C LEU A 143 5.33 13.63 3.68
N LEU A 144 4.45 12.74 3.24
CA LEU A 144 4.67 11.93 2.03
C LEU A 144 4.60 12.79 0.77
N GLU A 145 3.61 13.71 0.68
CA GLU A 145 3.49 14.66 -0.42
C GLU A 145 4.76 15.53 -0.57
N GLU A 146 5.31 16.00 0.56
CA GLU A 146 6.56 16.81 0.58
C GLU A 146 7.78 16.02 0.09
N LYS A 147 7.86 14.73 0.46
CA LYS A 147 9.04 13.90 0.21
C LYS A 147 9.09 13.21 -1.14
N LEU A 148 7.96 13.07 -1.80
CA LEU A 148 7.88 12.30 -3.03
C LEU A 148 8.55 13.02 -4.21
N PRO A 149 9.51 12.37 -4.92
CA PRO A 149 10.12 12.93 -6.11
C PRO A 149 9.13 12.97 -7.28
N ALA A 150 9.38 13.85 -8.24
CA ALA A 150 8.58 13.96 -9.47
C ALA A 150 8.44 12.61 -10.18
N GLY A 151 7.26 12.35 -10.74
CA GLY A 151 6.92 11.09 -11.40
C GLY A 151 6.48 9.96 -10.45
N SER A 152 6.46 10.23 -9.13
CA SER A 152 5.90 9.30 -8.14
C SER A 152 4.38 9.36 -8.13
N VAL A 153 3.76 8.29 -7.61
CA VAL A 153 2.31 8.25 -7.40
C VAL A 153 2.03 7.86 -5.95
N LEU A 154 1.24 8.69 -5.26
CA LEU A 154 0.70 8.39 -3.94
C LEU A 154 -0.75 7.94 -4.09
N VAL A 155 -1.07 6.75 -3.60
CA VAL A 155 -2.43 6.21 -3.65
C VAL A 155 -2.93 5.93 -2.26
N LEU A 156 -4.09 6.47 -1.93
CA LEU A 156 -4.78 6.22 -0.67
C LEU A 156 -6.07 5.44 -0.94
N GLN A 157 -6.20 4.28 -0.32
CA GLN A 157 -7.45 3.51 -0.30
C GLN A 157 -8.24 3.82 0.95
N VAL A 158 -9.47 4.24 0.76
CA VAL A 158 -10.44 4.55 1.84
C VAL A 158 -11.83 4.00 1.49
N GLU A 159 -12.77 4.10 2.43
CA GLU A 159 -14.19 3.87 2.14
C GLU A 159 -14.85 5.12 1.56
N GLU A 160 -16.01 4.93 0.92
CA GLU A 160 -16.75 6.00 0.26
C GLU A 160 -17.20 7.14 1.18
N SER A 161 -17.32 6.85 2.49
CA SER A 161 -17.68 7.81 3.53
C SER A 161 -16.55 8.78 3.91
N PHE A 162 -15.32 8.49 3.48
CA PHE A 162 -14.16 9.35 3.80
C PHE A 162 -14.27 10.69 3.09
N ASP A 163 -14.14 11.79 3.84
CA ASP A 163 -14.13 13.13 3.29
C ASP A 163 -12.71 13.51 2.79
N ALA A 164 -12.48 13.34 1.49
CA ALA A 164 -11.20 13.66 0.87
C ALA A 164 -10.82 15.16 0.96
N ARG A 165 -11.78 16.05 1.24
CA ARG A 165 -11.50 17.49 1.44
C ARG A 165 -10.72 17.76 2.72
N SER A 166 -10.63 16.80 3.62
CA SER A 166 -9.82 16.87 4.82
C SER A 166 -8.33 16.63 4.57
N LEU A 167 -7.96 16.08 3.41
CA LEU A 167 -6.56 15.81 3.06
C LEU A 167 -5.78 17.09 2.77
N PRO A 168 -4.47 17.10 3.00
CA PRO A 168 -3.58 18.10 2.43
C PRO A 168 -3.76 18.15 0.91
N ASP A 169 -3.52 19.30 0.31
CA ASP A 169 -3.66 19.50 -1.15
C ASP A 169 -4.95 18.91 -1.76
N ALA A 170 -6.09 19.03 -1.03
CA ALA A 170 -7.34 18.33 -1.32
C ALA A 170 -7.79 18.40 -2.78
N ASP A 171 -7.55 19.53 -3.44
CA ASP A 171 -7.95 19.78 -4.84
C ASP A 171 -7.09 19.00 -5.86
N ARG A 172 -5.98 18.41 -5.43
CA ARG A 172 -5.07 17.66 -6.30
C ARG A 172 -5.32 16.16 -6.27
N TRP A 173 -6.15 15.68 -5.36
CA TRP A 173 -6.47 14.26 -5.26
C TRP A 173 -7.51 13.83 -6.28
N GLU A 174 -7.13 13.01 -7.24
CA GLU A 174 -8.06 12.38 -8.17
C GLU A 174 -8.80 11.22 -7.48
N ARG A 175 -10.14 11.24 -7.52
CA ARG A 175 -10.99 10.24 -6.86
C ARG A 175 -11.54 9.22 -7.85
N ARG A 176 -11.33 7.93 -7.57
CA ARG A 176 -11.88 6.79 -8.32
C ARG A 176 -12.63 5.86 -7.38
N GLN A 177 -13.90 5.58 -7.65
CA GLN A 177 -14.74 4.76 -6.80
C GLN A 177 -14.96 3.35 -7.36
N TYR A 178 -14.83 2.35 -6.48
CA TYR A 178 -15.01 0.93 -6.77
C TYR A 178 -15.87 0.27 -5.68
N GLY A 179 -17.19 0.26 -5.88
CA GLY A 179 -18.15 -0.12 -4.86
C GLY A 179 -18.05 0.80 -3.64
N ARG A 180 -17.83 0.23 -2.45
CA ARG A 180 -17.60 1.00 -1.22
C ARG A 180 -16.16 1.50 -1.05
N ASN A 181 -15.25 1.04 -1.90
CA ASN A 181 -13.85 1.46 -1.84
C ASN A 181 -13.62 2.63 -2.77
N VAL A 182 -12.76 3.53 -2.34
CA VAL A 182 -12.30 4.67 -3.12
C VAL A 182 -10.78 4.63 -3.16
N LEU A 183 -10.22 4.82 -4.34
CA LEU A 183 -8.80 5.11 -4.55
C LEU A 183 -8.68 6.62 -4.79
N LEU A 184 -7.87 7.27 -3.98
CA LEU A 184 -7.47 8.66 -4.15
C LEU A 184 -6.03 8.66 -4.64
N LEU A 185 -5.75 9.36 -5.73
CA LEU A 185 -4.45 9.42 -6.37
C LEU A 185 -3.92 10.85 -6.32
N TRP A 186 -2.65 10.98 -5.97
CA TRP A 186 -1.94 12.25 -5.94
C TRP A 186 -0.55 12.08 -6.58
N GLU A 187 -0.12 13.07 -7.35
CA GLU A 187 1.18 13.11 -8.02
C GLU A 187 1.91 14.41 -7.69
N PRO A 188 3.22 14.37 -7.40
CA PRO A 188 4.02 15.59 -7.26
C PRO A 188 4.10 16.35 -8.59
N ILE A 189 4.21 17.68 -8.49
CA ILE A 189 4.34 18.58 -9.65
C ILE A 189 5.80 18.54 -10.14
#